data_2d5881a24e71dd68a696b4396407f940
#
_entry.id   2d5881a24e71dd68a696b4396407f940
#
_cell.length_a   1.000
_cell.length_b   1.000
_cell.length_c   1.000
_cell.angle_alpha   90.00
_cell.angle_beta   90.00
_cell.angle_gamma   90.00
#
_symmetry.space_group_name_H-M   'P 1'
#
loop_
_entity.id
_entity.type
_entity.pdbx_description
1 polymer ?
#
loop_
_entity_poly.entity_id
_entity_poly.type
_entity_poly.pdbx_seq_one_letter_code
_entity_poly.pdbx_strand_id
1 'polypeptide(L)'
;MSRRVALADAAIAVLAREGGRGLTHRSVDREAGVPEGTAKNYFPTREALLEAAAGRMADQHRAAVRRLRETTPKTVAAEDVAALYPALLRRAVETDPTQILAMFELYLEAVRRPGVRAALGEMAAANARAAAELHRSAGLPTGERDAGLLDAYFLGAAISMLALPTEARRLVGLEDPESVGRELFAAAVPQRNDYPQCRDIASGEGF
;
A
#
# COMPACT_ATOMS: atom_id res chain seq x y z
N MET A 1 21.03 3.26 -12.64
CA MET A 1 19.92 2.33 -12.38
C MET A 1 20.18 1.04 -13.15
N SER A 2 20.03 -0.15 -12.53
CA SER A 2 20.26 -1.41 -13.25
C SER A 2 19.14 -1.70 -14.27
N ARG A 3 19.44 -2.43 -15.33
CA ARG A 3 18.46 -2.82 -16.36
C ARG A 3 17.29 -3.60 -15.76
N ARG A 4 17.58 -4.48 -14.81
CA ARG A 4 16.55 -5.26 -14.10
C ARG A 4 15.55 -4.36 -13.36
N VAL A 5 16.04 -3.31 -12.71
CA VAL A 5 15.19 -2.33 -12.00
C VAL A 5 14.34 -1.55 -12.98
N ALA A 6 14.92 -1.08 -14.11
CA ALA A 6 14.16 -0.35 -15.12
C ALA A 6 13.01 -1.19 -15.72
N LEU A 7 13.25 -2.47 -15.98
CA LEU A 7 12.21 -3.40 -16.45
C LEU A 7 11.12 -3.66 -15.40
N ALA A 8 11.47 -3.75 -14.12
CA ALA A 8 10.49 -3.90 -13.06
C ALA A 8 9.64 -2.63 -12.87
N ASP A 9 10.24 -1.44 -12.98
CA ASP A 9 9.50 -0.16 -12.98
C ASP A 9 8.55 -0.07 -14.20
N ALA A 10 9.00 -0.49 -15.38
CA ALA A 10 8.16 -0.58 -16.57
C ALA A 10 6.99 -1.58 -16.39
N ALA A 11 7.24 -2.72 -15.73
CA ALA A 11 6.17 -3.68 -15.42
C ALA A 11 5.09 -3.08 -14.51
N ILE A 12 5.45 -2.27 -13.51
CA ILE A 12 4.51 -1.53 -12.66
C ILE A 12 3.68 -0.55 -13.50
N ALA A 13 4.32 0.22 -14.37
CA ALA A 13 3.63 1.18 -15.24
C ALA A 13 2.63 0.48 -16.20
N VAL A 14 3.04 -0.66 -16.78
CA VAL A 14 2.16 -1.48 -17.64
C VAL A 14 0.98 -2.03 -16.84
N LEU A 15 1.21 -2.57 -15.63
CA LEU A 15 0.14 -3.06 -14.76
C LEU A 15 -0.89 -1.96 -14.46
N ALA A 16 -0.42 -0.77 -14.12
CA ALA A 16 -1.30 0.35 -13.81
C ALA A 16 -2.15 0.79 -15.01
N ARG A 17 -1.58 0.80 -16.21
CA ARG A 17 -2.24 1.32 -17.41
C ARG A 17 -3.05 0.28 -18.16
N GLU A 18 -2.55 -0.95 -18.26
CA GLU A 18 -3.10 -1.99 -19.14
C GLU A 18 -3.66 -3.20 -18.36
N GLY A 19 -3.52 -3.16 -17.03
CA GLY A 19 -3.94 -4.26 -16.16
C GLY A 19 -3.08 -5.51 -16.27
N GLY A 20 -3.42 -6.54 -15.48
CA GLY A 20 -2.70 -7.80 -15.48
C GLY A 20 -2.68 -8.48 -16.86
N ARG A 21 -3.75 -8.38 -17.65
CA ARG A 21 -3.78 -8.97 -18.99
C ARG A 21 -2.82 -8.30 -19.97
N GLY A 22 -2.61 -6.99 -19.83
CA GLY A 22 -1.67 -6.22 -20.64
C GLY A 22 -0.21 -6.48 -20.31
N LEU A 23 0.10 -7.08 -19.14
CA LEU A 23 1.48 -7.35 -18.75
C LEU A 23 2.06 -8.51 -19.57
N THR A 24 2.87 -8.17 -20.55
CA THR A 24 3.63 -9.07 -21.43
C THR A 24 5.08 -8.62 -21.49
N HIS A 25 6.00 -9.52 -21.87
CA HIS A 25 7.40 -9.13 -22.08
C HIS A 25 7.53 -8.00 -23.12
N ARG A 26 6.74 -8.06 -24.19
CA ARG A 26 6.73 -7.05 -25.26
C ARG A 26 6.21 -5.69 -24.77
N SER A 27 5.15 -5.66 -23.95
CA SER A 27 4.66 -4.40 -23.38
C SER A 27 5.67 -3.79 -22.42
N VAL A 28 6.37 -4.63 -21.62
CA VAL A 28 7.44 -4.17 -20.72
C VAL A 28 8.65 -3.66 -21.48
N ASP A 29 9.09 -4.34 -22.56
CA ASP A 29 10.19 -3.88 -23.41
C ASP A 29 9.86 -2.50 -24.03
N ARG A 30 8.65 -2.35 -24.56
CA ARG A 30 8.17 -1.09 -25.14
C ARG A 30 8.14 0.03 -24.10
N GLU A 31 7.60 -0.23 -22.91
CA GLU A 31 7.54 0.74 -21.82
C GLU A 31 8.92 1.15 -21.32
N ALA A 32 9.84 0.20 -21.22
CA ALA A 32 11.21 0.45 -20.78
C ALA A 32 12.09 1.09 -21.87
N GLY A 33 11.61 1.22 -23.10
CA GLY A 33 12.40 1.73 -24.23
C GLY A 33 13.59 0.86 -24.59
N VAL A 34 13.45 -0.47 -24.52
CA VAL A 34 14.53 -1.43 -24.78
C VAL A 34 14.21 -2.34 -25.97
N PRO A 35 15.21 -2.98 -26.60
CA PRO A 35 14.99 -3.95 -27.68
C PRO A 35 14.06 -5.09 -27.24
N GLU A 36 13.19 -5.54 -28.16
CA GLU A 36 12.27 -6.65 -27.94
C GLU A 36 13.02 -7.92 -27.53
N GLY A 37 12.50 -8.64 -26.53
CA GLY A 37 13.12 -9.82 -25.95
C GLY A 37 14.01 -9.53 -24.73
N THR A 38 14.31 -8.24 -24.45
CA THR A 38 15.13 -7.88 -23.29
C THR A 38 14.47 -8.33 -21.99
N ALA A 39 13.20 -8.01 -21.78
CA ALA A 39 12.47 -8.40 -20.55
C ALA A 39 12.45 -9.92 -20.35
N LYS A 40 12.30 -10.69 -21.43
CA LYS A 40 12.30 -12.15 -21.38
C LYS A 40 13.65 -12.73 -20.90
N ASN A 41 14.75 -12.08 -21.22
CA ASN A 41 16.09 -12.50 -20.75
C ASN A 41 16.27 -12.30 -19.24
N TYR A 42 15.65 -11.29 -18.64
CA TYR A 42 15.72 -11.00 -17.22
C TYR A 42 14.63 -11.69 -16.41
N PHE A 43 13.47 -11.89 -16.99
CA PHE A 43 12.27 -12.47 -16.38
C PHE A 43 11.67 -13.49 -17.36
N PRO A 44 12.08 -14.77 -17.32
CA PRO A 44 11.74 -15.75 -18.35
C PRO A 44 10.24 -16.04 -18.48
N THR A 45 9.47 -15.82 -17.42
CA THR A 45 8.04 -16.08 -17.37
C THR A 45 7.23 -14.85 -17.02
N ARG A 46 5.93 -14.85 -17.35
CA ARG A 46 4.99 -13.80 -16.90
C ARG A 46 4.93 -13.73 -15.37
N GLU A 47 5.02 -14.86 -14.70
CA GLU A 47 5.06 -14.90 -13.23
C GLU A 47 6.29 -14.19 -12.69
N ALA A 48 7.47 -14.40 -13.27
CA ALA A 48 8.69 -13.69 -12.91
C ALA A 48 8.58 -12.16 -13.11
N LEU A 49 7.81 -11.70 -14.13
CA LEU A 49 7.50 -10.27 -14.29
C LEU A 49 6.62 -9.74 -13.16
N LEU A 50 5.58 -10.48 -12.78
CA LEU A 50 4.68 -10.11 -11.69
C LEU A 50 5.42 -10.07 -10.34
N GLU A 51 6.22 -11.08 -10.06
CA GLU A 51 7.07 -11.14 -8.86
C GLU A 51 8.07 -9.98 -8.81
N ALA A 52 8.68 -9.66 -9.97
CA ALA A 52 9.62 -8.55 -10.07
C ALA A 52 8.90 -7.20 -9.83
N ALA A 53 7.69 -7.01 -10.34
CA ALA A 53 6.88 -5.82 -10.09
C ALA A 53 6.52 -5.72 -8.59
N ALA A 54 6.05 -6.80 -7.97
CA ALA A 54 5.71 -6.83 -6.54
C ALA A 54 6.95 -6.54 -5.67
N GLY A 55 8.08 -7.21 -5.93
CA GLY A 55 9.34 -6.96 -5.23
C GLY A 55 9.83 -5.51 -5.39
N ARG A 56 9.68 -4.94 -6.58
CA ARG A 56 10.07 -3.55 -6.85
C ARG A 56 9.19 -2.54 -6.12
N MET A 57 7.88 -2.76 -6.04
CA MET A 57 6.98 -1.93 -5.24
C MET A 57 7.34 -2.00 -3.76
N ALA A 58 7.66 -3.18 -3.23
CA ALA A 58 8.17 -3.34 -1.87
C ALA A 58 9.47 -2.54 -1.64
N ASP A 59 10.41 -2.57 -2.59
CA ASP A 59 11.66 -1.79 -2.51
C ASP A 59 11.40 -0.27 -2.53
N GLN A 60 10.52 0.18 -3.41
CA GLN A 60 10.13 1.59 -3.50
C GLN A 60 9.49 2.06 -2.20
N HIS A 61 8.60 1.26 -1.63
CA HIS A 61 7.96 1.57 -0.36
C HIS A 61 8.98 1.63 0.79
N ARG A 62 9.84 0.62 0.92
CA ARG A 62 10.93 0.62 1.92
C ARG A 62 11.84 1.86 1.79
N ALA A 63 12.16 2.24 0.56
CA ALA A 63 12.96 3.44 0.30
C ALA A 63 12.20 4.73 0.68
N ALA A 64 10.89 4.80 0.46
CA ALA A 64 10.06 5.94 0.85
C ALA A 64 9.97 6.07 2.38
N VAL A 65 9.73 4.97 3.09
CA VAL A 65 9.71 4.95 4.56
C VAL A 65 11.07 5.37 5.14
N ARG A 66 12.17 4.86 4.58
CA ARG A 66 13.51 5.24 5.02
C ARG A 66 13.76 6.74 4.82
N ARG A 67 13.43 7.30 3.65
CA ARG A 67 13.54 8.75 3.41
C ARG A 67 12.69 9.56 4.38
N LEU A 68 11.45 9.12 4.64
CA LEU A 68 10.59 9.77 5.62
C LEU A 68 11.26 9.83 6.99
N ARG A 69 11.85 8.73 7.46
CA ARG A 69 12.58 8.69 8.75
C ARG A 69 13.82 9.59 8.78
N GLU A 70 14.55 9.67 7.67
CA GLU A 70 15.76 10.52 7.57
C GLU A 70 15.41 12.02 7.56
N THR A 71 14.25 12.38 7.01
CA THR A 71 13.79 13.77 6.90
C THR A 71 12.87 14.21 8.04
N THR A 72 12.36 13.28 8.83
CA THR A 72 11.45 13.55 9.93
C THR A 72 12.24 13.91 11.19
N PRO A 73 11.88 15.00 11.91
CA PRO A 73 12.49 15.34 13.20
C PRO A 73 12.43 14.17 14.19
N LYS A 74 13.35 14.11 15.14
CA LYS A 74 13.37 13.05 16.17
C LYS A 74 12.10 13.00 17.02
N THR A 75 11.38 14.10 17.10
CA THR A 75 10.06 14.21 17.72
C THR A 75 9.04 14.54 16.65
N VAL A 76 8.22 13.57 16.28
CA VAL A 76 7.07 13.73 15.37
C VAL A 76 5.84 13.93 16.24
N ALA A 77 5.02 14.92 15.95
CA ALA A 77 3.76 15.09 16.64
C ALA A 77 2.71 14.10 16.11
N ALA A 78 1.75 13.73 16.94
CA ALA A 78 0.66 12.84 16.53
C ALA A 78 -0.16 13.45 15.37
N GLU A 79 -0.32 14.77 15.39
CA GLU A 79 -0.99 15.55 14.35
C GLU A 79 -0.27 15.45 12.99
N ASP A 80 1.07 15.45 12.99
CA ASP A 80 1.86 15.31 11.76
C ASP A 80 1.65 13.92 11.15
N VAL A 81 1.62 12.87 11.97
CA VAL A 81 1.34 11.51 11.51
C VAL A 81 -0.09 11.41 10.97
N ALA A 82 -1.07 11.97 11.68
CA ALA A 82 -2.46 11.99 11.24
C ALA A 82 -2.63 12.71 9.89
N ALA A 83 -1.90 13.80 9.66
CA ALA A 83 -1.94 14.59 8.41
C ALA A 83 -1.32 13.86 7.21
N LEU A 84 -0.49 12.82 7.42
CA LEU A 84 0.08 12.04 6.31
C LEU A 84 -0.99 11.29 5.51
N TYR A 85 -1.98 10.71 6.17
CA TYR A 85 -2.94 9.82 5.52
C TYR A 85 -3.88 10.54 4.55
N PRO A 86 -4.47 11.69 4.89
CA PRO A 86 -5.18 12.54 3.93
C PRO A 86 -4.32 12.94 2.74
N ALA A 87 -3.09 13.36 2.99
CA ALA A 87 -2.17 13.79 1.93
C ALA A 87 -1.78 12.63 1.00
N LEU A 88 -1.53 11.43 1.56
CA LEU A 88 -1.24 10.24 0.78
C LEU A 88 -2.45 9.80 -0.05
N LEU A 89 -3.66 9.83 0.52
CA LEU A 89 -4.88 9.44 -0.19
C LEU A 89 -5.17 10.41 -1.34
N ARG A 90 -5.11 11.71 -1.07
CA ARG A 90 -5.26 12.74 -2.12
C ARG A 90 -4.25 12.54 -3.24
N ARG A 91 -2.98 12.34 -2.91
CA ARG A 91 -1.94 12.07 -3.91
C ARG A 91 -2.26 10.82 -4.74
N ALA A 92 -2.67 9.73 -4.08
CA ALA A 92 -2.96 8.47 -4.73
C ALA A 92 -4.16 8.53 -5.68
N VAL A 93 -5.15 9.39 -5.38
CA VAL A 93 -6.39 9.49 -6.16
C VAL A 93 -6.31 10.61 -7.22
N GLU A 94 -5.72 11.76 -6.90
CA GLU A 94 -5.78 12.96 -7.74
C GLU A 94 -4.49 13.23 -8.52
N THR A 95 -3.33 12.78 -8.01
CA THR A 95 -2.03 13.16 -8.60
C THR A 95 -1.38 12.01 -9.36
N ASP A 96 -1.27 10.84 -8.73
CA ASP A 96 -0.59 9.69 -9.32
C ASP A 96 -1.21 8.36 -8.83
N PRO A 97 -2.18 7.81 -9.55
CA PRO A 97 -2.83 6.57 -9.21
C PRO A 97 -2.01 5.32 -9.57
N THR A 98 -0.87 5.47 -10.23
CA THR A 98 -0.08 4.35 -10.79
C THR A 98 0.21 3.27 -9.75
N GLN A 99 0.64 3.65 -8.54
CA GLN A 99 0.99 2.70 -7.50
C GLN A 99 -0.25 1.94 -7.00
N ILE A 100 -1.38 2.61 -6.82
CA ILE A 100 -2.63 2.00 -6.36
C ILE A 100 -3.17 1.02 -7.40
N LEU A 101 -3.23 1.43 -8.67
CA LEU A 101 -3.72 0.59 -9.76
C LEU A 101 -2.85 -0.66 -9.93
N ALA A 102 -1.52 -0.51 -9.99
CA ALA A 102 -0.60 -1.63 -10.08
C ALA A 102 -0.72 -2.57 -8.86
N MET A 103 -0.90 -2.02 -7.65
CA MET A 103 -1.08 -2.79 -6.44
C MET A 103 -2.34 -3.67 -6.52
N PHE A 104 -3.47 -3.12 -6.95
CA PHE A 104 -4.70 -3.89 -7.13
C PHE A 104 -4.55 -5.02 -8.13
N GLU A 105 -3.91 -4.79 -9.26
CA GLU A 105 -3.63 -5.83 -10.23
C GLU A 105 -2.76 -6.95 -9.63
N LEU A 106 -1.76 -6.59 -8.83
CA LEU A 106 -0.93 -7.57 -8.13
C LEU A 106 -1.71 -8.35 -7.05
N TYR A 107 -2.63 -7.71 -6.31
CA TYR A 107 -3.51 -8.41 -5.37
C TYR A 107 -4.40 -9.44 -6.09
N LEU A 108 -4.99 -9.09 -7.24
CA LEU A 108 -5.79 -10.01 -8.05
C LEU A 108 -4.97 -11.20 -8.57
N GLU A 109 -3.74 -10.96 -9.00
CA GLU A 109 -2.82 -12.03 -9.44
C GLU A 109 -2.35 -12.89 -8.25
N ALA A 110 -2.10 -12.31 -7.08
CA ALA A 110 -1.67 -13.02 -5.87
C ALA A 110 -2.69 -14.04 -5.36
N VAL A 111 -3.99 -13.83 -5.60
CA VAL A 111 -5.02 -14.81 -5.29
C VAL A 111 -4.73 -16.17 -5.95
N ARG A 112 -4.11 -16.16 -7.13
CA ARG A 112 -3.87 -17.35 -7.97
C ARG A 112 -2.39 -17.74 -8.05
N ARG A 113 -1.45 -16.89 -7.56
CA ARG A 113 0.01 -17.07 -7.74
C ARG A 113 0.75 -17.01 -6.41
N PRO A 114 1.25 -18.17 -5.92
CA PRO A 114 1.92 -18.23 -4.62
C PRO A 114 3.14 -17.30 -4.49
N GLY A 115 3.96 -17.16 -5.55
CA GLY A 115 5.15 -16.29 -5.54
C GLY A 115 4.78 -14.80 -5.39
N VAL A 116 3.77 -14.32 -6.13
CA VAL A 116 3.26 -12.94 -6.01
C VAL A 116 2.65 -12.72 -4.62
N ARG A 117 1.89 -13.70 -4.12
CA ARG A 117 1.31 -13.67 -2.77
C ARG A 117 2.38 -13.54 -1.69
N ALA A 118 3.46 -14.30 -1.77
CA ALA A 118 4.57 -14.22 -0.85
C ALA A 118 5.21 -12.82 -0.85
N ALA A 119 5.51 -12.27 -2.04
CA ALA A 119 6.09 -10.94 -2.18
C ALA A 119 5.19 -9.83 -1.61
N LEU A 120 3.87 -9.88 -1.86
CA LEU A 120 2.91 -8.94 -1.27
C LEU A 120 2.78 -9.11 0.25
N GLY A 121 2.83 -10.34 0.76
CA GLY A 121 2.80 -10.62 2.19
C GLY A 121 4.00 -10.02 2.93
N GLU A 122 5.21 -10.17 2.36
CA GLU A 122 6.42 -9.55 2.90
C GLU A 122 6.32 -8.02 2.90
N MET A 123 5.81 -7.45 1.82
CA MET A 123 5.60 -6.02 1.71
C MET A 123 4.60 -5.52 2.76
N ALA A 124 3.43 -6.14 2.88
CA ALA A 124 2.41 -5.74 3.85
C ALA A 124 2.93 -5.81 5.30
N ALA A 125 3.65 -6.87 5.64
CA ALA A 125 4.27 -7.00 6.97
C ALA A 125 5.34 -5.92 7.22
N ALA A 126 6.15 -5.58 6.20
CA ALA A 126 7.15 -4.52 6.31
C ALA A 126 6.50 -3.13 6.46
N ASN A 127 5.42 -2.87 5.73
CA ASN A 127 4.64 -1.63 5.82
C ASN A 127 4.04 -1.47 7.22
N ALA A 128 3.36 -2.52 7.72
CA ALA A 128 2.74 -2.49 9.04
C ALA A 128 3.76 -2.21 10.16
N ARG A 129 4.93 -2.85 10.11
CA ARG A 129 6.02 -2.58 11.08
C ARG A 129 6.51 -1.14 11.00
N ALA A 130 6.75 -0.65 9.78
CA ALA A 130 7.27 0.70 9.57
C ALA A 130 6.27 1.79 10.02
N ALA A 131 4.98 1.61 9.72
CA ALA A 131 3.92 2.51 10.16
C ALA A 131 3.76 2.48 11.68
N ALA A 132 3.70 1.29 12.29
CA ALA A 132 3.62 1.16 13.74
C ALA A 132 4.79 1.80 14.47
N GLU A 133 6.00 1.74 13.91
CA GLU A 133 7.17 2.40 14.47
C GLU A 133 7.09 3.93 14.35
N LEU A 134 6.64 4.45 13.20
CA LEU A 134 6.39 5.88 13.01
C LEU A 134 5.35 6.39 14.00
N HIS A 135 4.23 5.70 14.13
CA HIS A 135 3.15 6.06 15.07
C HIS A 135 3.64 6.06 16.52
N ARG A 136 4.39 5.05 16.93
CA ARG A 136 4.96 4.98 18.28
C ARG A 136 5.94 6.12 18.56
N SER A 137 6.73 6.53 17.55
CA SER A 137 7.63 7.69 17.71
C SER A 137 6.88 9.01 17.93
N ALA A 138 5.63 9.08 17.49
CA ALA A 138 4.70 10.19 17.72
C ALA A 138 3.85 10.03 19.00
N GLY A 139 4.11 9.01 19.81
CA GLY A 139 3.36 8.74 21.05
C GLY A 139 1.98 8.09 20.84
N LEU A 140 1.70 7.59 19.61
CA LEU A 140 0.45 6.91 19.31
C LEU A 140 0.55 5.42 19.69
N PRO A 141 -0.47 4.83 20.35
CA PRO A 141 -0.44 3.45 20.83
C PRO A 141 -0.78 2.43 19.73
N THR A 142 -0.21 2.60 18.53
CA THR A 142 -0.51 1.77 17.36
C THR A 142 0.39 0.55 17.32
N GLY A 143 -0.22 -0.64 17.22
CA GLY A 143 0.47 -1.90 16.95
C GLY A 143 0.58 -2.20 15.45
N GLU A 144 1.31 -3.26 15.10
CA GLU A 144 1.44 -3.70 13.69
C GLU A 144 0.08 -4.12 13.11
N ARG A 145 -0.81 -4.67 13.93
CA ARG A 145 -2.16 -5.05 13.53
C ARG A 145 -2.96 -3.82 13.09
N ASP A 146 -2.94 -2.76 13.89
CA ASP A 146 -3.72 -1.55 13.62
C ASP A 146 -3.18 -0.82 12.40
N ALA A 147 -1.86 -0.76 12.28
CA ALA A 147 -1.17 -0.22 11.10
C ALA A 147 -1.50 -1.03 9.83
N GLY A 148 -1.55 -2.35 9.92
CA GLY A 148 -1.93 -3.22 8.79
C GLY A 148 -3.40 -3.06 8.39
N LEU A 149 -4.31 -2.86 9.34
CA LEU A 149 -5.72 -2.54 9.08
C LEU A 149 -5.86 -1.18 8.39
N LEU A 150 -5.12 -0.17 8.86
CA LEU A 150 -5.11 1.15 8.25
C LEU A 150 -4.65 1.10 6.78
N ASP A 151 -3.61 0.32 6.49
CA ASP A 151 -3.12 0.10 5.12
C ASP A 151 -4.19 -0.56 4.24
N ALA A 152 -4.90 -1.56 4.76
CA ALA A 152 -6.00 -2.23 4.05
C ALA A 152 -7.20 -1.30 3.80
N TYR A 153 -7.58 -0.48 4.78
CA TYR A 153 -8.64 0.51 4.64
C TYR A 153 -8.27 1.59 3.63
N PHE A 154 -7.03 2.08 3.70
CA PHE A 154 -6.49 3.05 2.74
C PHE A 154 -6.58 2.52 1.31
N LEU A 155 -6.13 1.28 1.09
CA LEU A 155 -6.17 0.65 -0.22
C LEU A 155 -7.60 0.51 -0.73
N GLY A 156 -8.53 0.05 0.13
CA GLY A 156 -9.95 -0.07 -0.21
C GLY A 156 -10.60 1.27 -0.56
N ALA A 157 -10.33 2.32 0.22
CA ALA A 157 -10.83 3.67 -0.06
C ALA A 157 -10.26 4.23 -1.38
N ALA A 158 -8.96 4.12 -1.58
CA ALA A 158 -8.29 4.64 -2.78
C ALA A 158 -8.86 4.03 -4.07
N ILE A 159 -9.03 2.69 -4.13
CA ILE A 159 -9.60 2.06 -5.33
C ILE A 159 -11.07 2.42 -5.51
N SER A 160 -11.84 2.50 -4.43
CA SER A 160 -13.25 2.90 -4.52
C SER A 160 -13.40 4.33 -5.05
N MET A 161 -12.53 5.24 -4.60
CA MET A 161 -12.51 6.63 -5.10
C MET A 161 -12.11 6.72 -6.57
N LEU A 162 -11.22 5.86 -7.05
CA LEU A 162 -10.81 5.80 -8.45
C LEU A 162 -11.87 5.14 -9.35
N ALA A 163 -12.55 4.11 -8.85
CA ALA A 163 -13.44 3.28 -9.65
C ALA A 163 -14.89 3.76 -9.69
N LEU A 164 -15.37 4.44 -8.63
CA LEU A 164 -16.77 4.86 -8.53
C LEU A 164 -17.00 6.23 -9.19
N PRO A 165 -18.14 6.42 -9.89
CA PRO A 165 -18.54 7.73 -10.39
C PRO A 165 -18.82 8.72 -9.24
N THR A 166 -18.70 10.01 -9.51
CA THR A 166 -18.77 11.08 -8.50
C THR A 166 -20.05 11.02 -7.66
N GLU A 167 -21.21 10.76 -8.28
CA GLU A 167 -22.48 10.65 -7.53
C GLU A 167 -22.47 9.48 -6.54
N ALA A 168 -21.95 8.31 -6.95
CA ALA A 168 -21.82 7.17 -6.06
C ALA A 168 -20.84 7.45 -4.91
N ARG A 169 -19.70 8.10 -5.20
CA ARG A 169 -18.74 8.51 -4.16
C ARG A 169 -19.38 9.42 -3.11
N ARG A 170 -20.17 10.40 -3.57
CA ARG A 170 -20.91 11.31 -2.68
C ARG A 170 -21.89 10.57 -1.79
N LEU A 171 -22.65 9.64 -2.37
CA LEU A 171 -23.64 8.86 -1.64
C LEU A 171 -23.05 7.98 -0.54
N VAL A 172 -21.84 7.42 -0.76
CA VAL A 172 -21.18 6.53 0.18
C VAL A 172 -20.09 7.22 1.02
N GLY A 173 -20.00 8.55 1.00
CA GLY A 173 -19.06 9.32 1.82
C GLY A 173 -17.61 9.30 1.35
N LEU A 174 -17.35 8.98 0.08
CA LEU A 174 -15.99 8.92 -0.52
C LEU A 174 -15.72 10.11 -1.46
N GLU A 175 -16.33 11.27 -1.24
CA GLU A 175 -16.18 12.42 -2.13
C GLU A 175 -14.85 13.14 -1.91
N ASP A 176 -14.48 13.37 -0.66
CA ASP A 176 -13.31 14.16 -0.27
C ASP A 176 -12.17 13.27 0.29
N PRO A 177 -11.04 13.13 -0.42
CA PRO A 177 -9.91 12.33 0.05
C PRO A 177 -9.36 12.79 1.38
N GLU A 178 -9.48 14.09 1.69
CA GLU A 178 -8.95 14.63 2.93
C GLU A 178 -9.78 14.22 4.14
N SER A 179 -11.10 14.27 4.05
CA SER A 179 -12.02 13.78 5.08
C SER A 179 -11.87 12.28 5.27
N VAL A 180 -11.92 11.51 4.17
CA VAL A 180 -11.77 10.06 4.20
C VAL A 180 -10.44 9.64 4.84
N GLY A 181 -9.33 10.28 4.48
CA GLY A 181 -8.03 9.97 5.06
C GLY A 181 -7.97 10.20 6.58
N ARG A 182 -8.59 11.26 7.08
CA ARG A 182 -8.72 11.52 8.52
C ARG A 182 -9.57 10.47 9.22
N GLU A 183 -10.69 10.09 8.64
CA GLU A 183 -11.60 9.09 9.19
C GLU A 183 -10.96 7.70 9.24
N LEU A 184 -10.26 7.31 8.18
CA LEU A 184 -9.50 6.05 8.15
C LEU A 184 -8.46 5.98 9.26
N PHE A 185 -7.72 7.07 9.46
CA PHE A 185 -6.73 7.14 10.52
C PHE A 185 -7.39 7.05 11.90
N ALA A 186 -8.44 7.82 12.14
CA ALA A 186 -9.18 7.82 13.40
C ALA A 186 -9.81 6.45 13.71
N ALA A 187 -10.28 5.72 12.70
CA ALA A 187 -10.89 4.40 12.86
C ALA A 187 -9.86 3.30 13.17
N ALA A 188 -8.65 3.42 12.64
CA ALA A 188 -7.62 2.38 12.78
C ALA A 188 -6.64 2.63 13.93
N VAL A 189 -6.45 3.90 14.33
CA VAL A 189 -5.52 4.27 15.39
C VAL A 189 -6.31 4.45 16.70
N PRO A 190 -6.16 3.55 17.69
CA PRO A 190 -6.90 3.62 18.94
C PRO A 190 -6.62 4.95 19.65
N GLN A 191 -7.67 5.66 20.01
CA GLN A 191 -7.58 6.80 20.92
C GLN A 191 -7.30 6.26 22.33
N ARG A 192 -6.49 6.98 23.09
CA ARG A 192 -5.96 6.57 24.40
C ARG A 192 -7.04 6.13 25.44
N ASN A 193 -8.33 6.29 25.10
CA ASN A 193 -9.49 6.01 25.98
C ASN A 193 -10.35 4.80 25.54
N ASP A 194 -10.09 4.14 24.41
CA ASP A 194 -11.05 3.21 23.81
C ASP A 194 -10.83 1.73 24.15
N TYR A 195 -9.90 1.38 25.06
CA TYR A 195 -9.88 0.04 25.62
C TYR A 195 -10.67 0.02 26.94
N PRO A 196 -11.90 -0.52 26.96
CA PRO A 196 -12.46 -1.00 28.20
C PRO A 196 -11.47 -2.04 28.72
N GLN A 197 -10.94 -1.79 29.92
CA GLN A 197 -10.09 -2.73 30.61
C GLN A 197 -10.85 -4.06 30.65
N CYS A 198 -10.44 -5.07 29.91
CA CYS A 198 -10.79 -6.46 30.19
C CYS A 198 -10.10 -6.85 31.51
N ARG A 199 -10.58 -6.28 32.60
CA ARG A 199 -10.44 -6.80 33.93
C ARG A 199 -11.71 -7.60 34.20
N ASP A 200 -11.50 -8.85 34.64
CA ASP A 200 -12.48 -9.75 35.22
C ASP A 200 -13.29 -10.65 34.25
N ILE A 201 -12.61 -11.55 33.54
CA ILE A 201 -13.14 -12.88 33.23
C ILE A 201 -12.14 -13.95 33.73
N ALA A 202 -11.65 -13.80 34.91
CA ALA A 202 -10.81 -14.80 35.55
C ALA A 202 -11.18 -14.97 37.04
N SER A 203 -12.47 -14.89 37.36
CA SER A 203 -13.00 -15.29 38.68
C SER A 203 -14.49 -15.57 38.52
N GLY A 204 -14.80 -16.72 38.00
CA GLY A 204 -16.15 -17.29 37.96
C GLY A 204 -16.08 -18.71 38.43
N GLU A 205 -16.07 -18.86 39.75
CA GLU A 205 -16.42 -20.11 40.39
C GLU A 205 -17.88 -20.48 40.05
N GLY A 206 -18.08 -21.75 39.78
CA GLY A 206 -19.28 -22.49 40.19
C GLY A 206 -20.50 -22.38 39.27
N PHE A 207 -20.77 -23.40 38.48
CA PHE A 207 -21.89 -24.36 38.61
C PHE A 207 -21.67 -25.50 37.60
#